data_937ef6d44faa7db2c90568189645e3c3
#
_entry.id   937ef6d44faa7db2c90568189645e3c3
#
_cell.length_a   1.000
_cell.length_b   1.000
_cell.length_c   1.000
_cell.angle_alpha   90.00
_cell.angle_beta   90.00
_cell.angle_gamma   90.00
#
_symmetry.space_group_name_H-M   'P 1'
#
loop_
_entity.id
_entity.type
_entity.pdbx_description
1 polymer ?
#
loop_
_entity_poly.entity_id
_entity_poly.type
_entity_poly.pdbx_seq_one_letter_code
_entity_poly.pdbx_strand_id
1 'polypeptide(L)'
;MKREYSIDLVRITCCLFVVLGHCMLVSIHQSPVPVDPMFSVWVEQLVLFIRWVVPVFFIITGYCIAKKKTCTYSYCFLHVLKFIEVLFTVGLFFAIIELVFIERTLNGFTFVKALGKVVSGQLWDHMWFVYTVIGIYLVLPVIHCFLQQDIKSIITITTLLFIFTILIPYLDKWIHIGIRFPFEGVLFYVFFGGAVAKINTKKNWRYIYSLILALCMVYMVFFLKIDNWENIFHPVGCLMSMNLFLLWKEIYVKPSKVLLTLSGLSWGVYLIHPFFINVAVKGFRINLVGSLSWLKILIFFCTISLLSFGTVYILKKIPMVKQLF
;
A
#
# COMPACT_ATOMS: atom_id res chain seq x y z
N MET A 1 -10.51 22.82 4.92
CA MET A 1 -11.06 21.78 4.01
C MET A 1 -12.08 20.95 4.79
N LYS A 2 -13.28 20.72 4.27
CA LYS A 2 -14.26 19.83 4.91
C LYS A 2 -13.75 18.38 4.79
N ARG A 3 -13.73 17.64 5.90
CA ARG A 3 -13.24 16.26 5.92
C ARG A 3 -14.21 15.34 5.17
N GLU A 4 -13.68 14.46 4.33
CA GLU A 4 -14.45 13.48 3.57
C GLU A 4 -14.29 12.08 4.22
N TYR A 5 -15.34 11.64 4.87
CA TYR A 5 -15.34 10.38 5.63
C TYR A 5 -15.26 9.13 4.73
N SER A 6 -15.64 9.25 3.46
CA SER A 6 -15.41 8.20 2.46
C SER A 6 -13.92 7.89 2.28
N ILE A 7 -13.06 8.92 2.28
CA ILE A 7 -11.59 8.74 2.20
C ILE A 7 -11.06 8.03 3.46
N ASP A 8 -11.61 8.33 4.64
CA ASP A 8 -11.25 7.61 5.86
C ASP A 8 -11.64 6.13 5.78
N LEU A 9 -12.82 5.81 5.24
CA LEU A 9 -13.25 4.43 4.99
C LEU A 9 -12.30 3.72 4.02
N VAL A 10 -11.95 4.37 2.89
CA VAL A 10 -11.01 3.80 1.91
C VAL A 10 -9.68 3.45 2.57
N ARG A 11 -9.11 4.34 3.39
CA ARG A 11 -7.85 4.09 4.10
C ARG A 11 -7.90 2.86 4.99
N ILE A 12 -8.97 2.73 5.80
CA ILE A 12 -9.14 1.58 6.69
C ILE A 12 -9.26 0.30 5.88
N THR A 13 -10.08 0.30 4.84
CA THR A 13 -10.30 -0.88 4.02
C THR A 13 -9.00 -1.29 3.30
N CYS A 14 -8.27 -0.34 2.72
CA CYS A 14 -6.96 -0.63 2.13
C CYS A 14 -5.98 -1.20 3.16
N CYS A 15 -5.93 -0.64 4.37
CA CYS A 15 -5.08 -1.15 5.44
C CYS A 15 -5.42 -2.60 5.80
N LEU A 16 -6.71 -2.93 5.97
CA LEU A 16 -7.16 -4.29 6.26
C LEU A 16 -6.84 -5.27 5.12
N PHE A 17 -7.01 -4.87 3.87
CA PHE A 17 -6.64 -5.72 2.73
C PHE A 17 -5.11 -5.93 2.62
N VAL A 18 -4.29 -4.94 2.99
CA VAL A 18 -2.83 -5.16 3.10
C VAL A 18 -2.53 -6.24 4.15
N VAL A 19 -3.12 -6.15 5.34
CA VAL A 19 -2.94 -7.18 6.38
C VAL A 19 -3.42 -8.55 5.91
N LEU A 20 -4.58 -8.62 5.26
CA LEU A 20 -5.13 -9.86 4.69
C LEU A 20 -4.18 -10.47 3.65
N GLY A 21 -3.69 -9.65 2.71
CA GLY A 21 -2.75 -10.10 1.67
C GLY A 21 -1.48 -10.71 2.27
N HIS A 22 -0.90 -10.07 3.29
CA HIS A 22 0.27 -10.62 3.99
C HIS A 22 -0.05 -11.89 4.79
N CYS A 23 -1.22 -11.99 5.43
CA CYS A 23 -1.65 -13.22 6.09
C CYS A 23 -1.84 -14.38 5.09
N MET A 24 -2.35 -14.08 3.89
CA MET A 24 -2.50 -15.07 2.82
C MET A 24 -1.15 -15.52 2.27
N LEU A 25 -0.25 -14.58 1.94
CA LEU A 25 1.07 -14.92 1.39
C LEU A 25 1.91 -15.74 2.37
N VAL A 26 1.89 -15.38 3.65
CA VAL A 26 2.67 -16.12 4.66
C VAL A 26 2.17 -17.56 4.84
N SER A 27 0.89 -17.81 4.58
CA SER A 27 0.32 -19.17 4.68
C SER A 27 0.91 -20.15 3.66
N ILE A 28 1.34 -19.66 2.50
CA ILE A 28 1.94 -20.49 1.45
C ILE A 28 3.46 -20.44 1.45
N HIS A 29 4.07 -19.25 1.64
CA HIS A 29 5.53 -19.11 1.56
C HIS A 29 6.28 -19.46 2.84
N GLN A 30 5.62 -19.46 4.00
CA GLN A 30 6.23 -19.75 5.29
C GLN A 30 5.51 -20.92 6.01
N SER A 31 4.82 -21.77 5.27
CA SER A 31 4.18 -22.95 5.83
C SER A 31 5.22 -23.95 6.35
N PRO A 32 5.04 -24.48 7.57
CA PRO A 32 5.92 -25.52 8.11
C PRO A 32 5.65 -26.92 7.50
N VAL A 33 4.59 -27.05 6.68
CA VAL A 33 4.19 -28.29 6.00
C VAL A 33 4.05 -28.05 4.50
N PRO A 34 4.13 -29.10 3.67
CA PRO A 34 3.88 -28.98 2.24
C PRO A 34 2.50 -28.36 1.96
N VAL A 35 2.46 -27.42 1.03
CA VAL A 35 1.24 -26.72 0.62
C VAL A 35 0.66 -27.43 -0.60
N ASP A 36 -0.65 -27.65 -0.57
CA ASP A 36 -1.38 -28.14 -1.77
C ASP A 36 -1.20 -27.15 -2.93
N PRO A 37 -0.73 -27.60 -4.12
CA PRO A 37 -0.54 -26.73 -5.27
C PRO A 37 -1.79 -25.94 -5.67
N MET A 38 -2.97 -26.56 -5.63
CA MET A 38 -4.23 -25.89 -5.97
C MET A 38 -4.57 -24.80 -4.95
N PHE A 39 -4.35 -25.05 -3.67
CA PHE A 39 -4.53 -24.04 -2.61
C PHE A 39 -3.57 -22.84 -2.82
N SER A 40 -2.30 -23.12 -3.16
CA SER A 40 -1.31 -22.07 -3.47
C SER A 40 -1.79 -21.18 -4.62
N VAL A 41 -2.23 -21.78 -5.72
CA VAL A 41 -2.79 -21.06 -6.87
C VAL A 41 -3.95 -20.16 -6.47
N TRP A 42 -4.90 -20.66 -5.67
CA TRP A 42 -6.04 -19.86 -5.23
C TRP A 42 -5.61 -18.68 -4.33
N VAL A 43 -4.67 -18.91 -3.41
CA VAL A 43 -4.13 -17.85 -2.55
C VAL A 43 -3.46 -16.78 -3.39
N GLU A 44 -2.60 -17.15 -4.33
CA GLU A 44 -1.91 -16.21 -5.21
C GLU A 44 -2.88 -15.40 -6.07
N GLN A 45 -3.91 -16.05 -6.64
CA GLN A 45 -4.96 -15.36 -7.40
C GLN A 45 -5.71 -14.33 -6.54
N LEU A 46 -6.09 -14.70 -5.32
CA LEU A 46 -6.78 -13.77 -4.41
C LEU A 46 -5.87 -12.60 -3.99
N VAL A 47 -4.58 -12.85 -3.80
CA VAL A 47 -3.61 -11.78 -3.52
C VAL A 47 -3.47 -10.84 -4.70
N LEU A 48 -3.52 -11.32 -5.95
CA LEU A 48 -3.56 -10.45 -7.13
C LEU A 48 -4.75 -9.48 -7.07
N PHE A 49 -5.95 -9.95 -6.66
CA PHE A 49 -7.11 -9.07 -6.45
C PHE A 49 -6.91 -8.03 -5.36
N ILE A 50 -6.06 -8.29 -4.38
CA ILE A 50 -5.83 -7.39 -3.25
C ILE A 50 -4.76 -6.33 -3.56
N ARG A 51 -3.87 -6.55 -4.52
CA ARG A 51 -2.72 -5.66 -4.81
C ARG A 51 -3.07 -4.23 -5.17
N TRP A 52 -4.26 -3.97 -5.69
CA TRP A 52 -4.76 -2.62 -6.01
C TRP A 52 -4.80 -1.68 -4.79
N VAL A 53 -4.77 -2.20 -3.56
CA VAL A 53 -4.87 -1.37 -2.34
C VAL A 53 -3.69 -0.43 -2.16
N VAL A 54 -2.47 -0.85 -2.54
CA VAL A 54 -1.26 -0.02 -2.38
C VAL A 54 -1.29 1.22 -3.27
N PRO A 55 -1.57 1.12 -4.58
CA PRO A 55 -1.77 2.29 -5.43
C PRO A 55 -2.84 3.27 -4.92
N VAL A 56 -3.90 2.78 -4.29
CA VAL A 56 -4.95 3.65 -3.76
C VAL A 56 -4.42 4.62 -2.69
N PHE A 57 -3.41 4.26 -1.90
CA PHE A 57 -2.80 5.21 -0.96
C PHE A 57 -2.12 6.39 -1.69
N PHE A 58 -1.49 6.13 -2.84
CA PHE A 58 -0.92 7.19 -3.67
C PHE A 58 -2.00 8.06 -4.32
N ILE A 59 -3.11 7.47 -4.77
CA ILE A 59 -4.28 8.21 -5.27
C ILE A 59 -4.84 9.11 -4.17
N ILE A 60 -5.01 8.61 -2.94
CA ILE A 60 -5.44 9.41 -1.78
C ILE A 60 -4.49 10.58 -1.53
N THR A 61 -3.17 10.35 -1.63
CA THR A 61 -2.17 11.40 -1.45
C THR A 61 -2.38 12.53 -2.45
N GLY A 62 -2.47 12.22 -3.74
CA GLY A 62 -2.73 13.20 -4.79
C GLY A 62 -4.07 13.92 -4.64
N TYR A 63 -5.12 13.17 -4.30
CA TYR A 63 -6.45 13.72 -4.05
C TYR A 63 -6.47 14.72 -2.89
N CYS A 64 -5.81 14.39 -1.79
CA CYS A 64 -5.73 15.27 -0.63
C CYS A 64 -4.85 16.50 -0.90
N ILE A 65 -3.74 16.33 -1.62
CA ILE A 65 -2.80 17.44 -1.88
C ILE A 65 -3.38 18.46 -2.88
N ALA A 66 -4.11 18.00 -3.90
CA ALA A 66 -4.76 18.89 -4.86
C ALA A 66 -5.80 19.79 -4.21
N LYS A 67 -6.40 19.37 -3.10
CA LYS A 67 -7.39 20.17 -2.34
C LYS A 67 -6.76 21.13 -1.33
N LYS A 68 -5.46 21.09 -1.10
CA LYS A 68 -4.78 22.05 -0.24
C LYS A 68 -4.62 23.39 -0.98
N LYS A 69 -4.70 24.49 -0.24
CA LYS A 69 -4.42 25.83 -0.78
C LYS A 69 -2.92 26.01 -1.08
N THR A 70 -2.08 25.49 -0.19
CA THR A 70 -0.63 25.63 -0.29
C THR A 70 0.05 24.30 0.11
N CYS A 71 1.14 23.99 -0.57
CA CYS A 71 2.02 22.88 -0.24
C CYS A 71 3.47 23.39 -0.31
N THR A 72 4.01 23.78 0.84
CA THR A 72 5.37 24.36 0.93
C THR A 72 6.42 23.27 1.13
N TYR A 73 7.66 23.55 0.73
CA TYR A 73 8.79 22.68 1.02
C TYR A 73 8.98 22.43 2.51
N SER A 74 8.80 23.46 3.36
CA SER A 74 8.89 23.30 4.81
C SER A 74 7.87 22.30 5.35
N TYR A 75 6.62 22.34 4.87
CA TYR A 75 5.60 21.37 5.22
C TYR A 75 6.00 19.94 4.80
N CYS A 76 6.46 19.78 3.56
CA CYS A 76 6.84 18.47 3.03
C CYS A 76 8.10 17.93 3.73
N PHE A 77 9.09 18.75 3.98
CA PHE A 77 10.34 18.37 4.64
C PHE A 77 10.09 17.87 6.07
N LEU A 78 9.19 18.51 6.83
CA LEU A 78 8.81 18.02 8.16
C LEU A 78 8.18 16.62 8.10
N HIS A 79 7.44 16.29 7.03
CA HIS A 79 6.92 14.92 6.84
C HIS A 79 8.01 13.95 6.44
N VAL A 80 8.95 14.36 5.58
CA VAL A 80 10.12 13.56 5.22
C VAL A 80 10.92 13.20 6.46
N LEU A 81 11.19 14.17 7.36
CA LEU A 81 11.89 13.90 8.61
C LEU A 81 11.16 12.87 9.49
N LYS A 82 9.82 12.94 9.57
CA LYS A 82 9.03 11.93 10.29
C LYS A 82 9.14 10.53 9.66
N PHE A 83 9.12 10.41 8.34
CA PHE A 83 9.30 9.12 7.69
C PHE A 83 10.72 8.58 7.86
N ILE A 84 11.73 9.46 7.85
CA ILE A 84 13.11 9.10 8.18
C ILE A 84 13.19 8.62 9.64
N GLU A 85 12.55 9.32 10.58
CA GLU A 85 12.44 8.89 11.98
C GLU A 85 11.80 7.47 12.09
N VAL A 86 10.74 7.19 11.33
CA VAL A 86 10.14 5.85 11.26
C VAL A 86 11.14 4.81 10.73
N LEU A 87 11.93 5.11 9.71
CA LEU A 87 12.94 4.17 9.19
C LEU A 87 14.00 3.87 10.23
N PHE A 88 14.51 4.89 10.92
CA PHE A 88 15.57 4.74 11.93
C PHE A 88 15.07 4.28 13.31
N THR A 89 13.76 4.14 13.51
CA THR A 89 13.17 3.56 14.72
C THR A 89 12.55 2.20 14.41
N VAL A 90 11.43 2.18 13.69
CA VAL A 90 10.69 0.94 13.37
C VAL A 90 11.48 0.06 12.39
N GLY A 91 12.07 0.65 11.34
CA GLY A 91 12.89 -0.08 10.37
C GLY A 91 14.13 -0.69 11.02
N LEU A 92 14.84 0.07 11.85
CA LEU A 92 16.00 -0.42 12.60
C LEU A 92 15.60 -1.54 13.57
N PHE A 93 14.48 -1.39 14.27
CA PHE A 93 13.95 -2.44 15.15
C PHE A 93 13.70 -3.75 14.37
N PHE A 94 13.09 -3.68 13.19
CA PHE A 94 12.87 -4.87 12.36
C PHE A 94 14.18 -5.47 11.84
N ALA A 95 15.13 -4.63 11.43
CA ALA A 95 16.44 -5.10 10.99
C ALA A 95 17.19 -5.83 12.12
N ILE A 96 17.14 -5.32 13.34
CA ILE A 96 17.76 -5.96 14.51
C ILE A 96 17.06 -7.30 14.82
N ILE A 97 15.72 -7.34 14.82
CA ILE A 97 14.97 -8.58 15.03
C ILE A 97 15.35 -9.62 13.98
N GLU A 98 15.42 -9.24 12.72
CA GLU A 98 15.80 -10.13 11.63
C GLU A 98 17.21 -10.72 11.86
N LEU A 99 18.19 -9.87 12.12
CA LEU A 99 19.57 -10.29 12.35
C LEU A 99 19.69 -11.20 13.58
N VAL A 100 19.04 -10.86 14.69
CA VAL A 100 19.19 -11.60 15.97
C VAL A 100 18.40 -12.90 15.97
N PHE A 101 17.11 -12.86 15.58
CA PHE A 101 16.21 -14.00 15.75
C PHE A 101 16.09 -14.90 14.52
N ILE A 102 16.27 -14.34 13.32
CA ILE A 102 16.13 -15.08 12.06
C ILE A 102 17.50 -15.51 11.55
N GLU A 103 18.44 -14.58 11.38
CA GLU A 103 19.79 -14.87 10.88
C GLU A 103 20.73 -15.38 11.97
N ARG A 104 20.35 -15.24 13.25
CA ARG A 104 21.15 -15.66 14.43
C ARG A 104 22.57 -15.09 14.43
N THR A 105 22.73 -13.84 14.00
CA THR A 105 24.00 -13.14 13.85
C THR A 105 24.22 -12.09 14.94
N LEU A 106 24.05 -12.46 16.22
CA LEU A 106 24.32 -11.53 17.33
C LEU A 106 25.83 -11.42 17.55
N ASN A 107 26.41 -10.28 17.19
CA ASN A 107 27.81 -9.94 17.40
C ASN A 107 27.99 -8.43 17.53
N GLY A 108 29.22 -7.95 17.82
CA GLY A 108 29.52 -6.53 18.00
C GLY A 108 29.18 -5.63 16.78
N PHE A 109 28.99 -6.19 15.61
CA PHE A 109 28.64 -5.48 14.37
C PHE A 109 27.14 -5.53 14.04
N THR A 110 26.29 -6.20 14.83
CA THR A 110 24.85 -6.37 14.54
C THR A 110 24.16 -5.02 14.33
N PHE A 111 24.44 -4.03 15.16
CA PHE A 111 23.86 -2.69 15.02
C PHE A 111 24.28 -1.99 13.73
N VAL A 112 25.57 -2.07 13.37
CA VAL A 112 26.10 -1.48 12.13
C VAL A 112 25.48 -2.15 10.90
N LYS A 113 25.33 -3.48 10.91
CA LYS A 113 24.63 -4.22 9.85
C LYS A 113 23.16 -3.82 9.75
N ALA A 114 22.47 -3.66 10.87
CA ALA A 114 21.08 -3.20 10.88
C ALA A 114 20.94 -1.79 10.29
N LEU A 115 21.83 -0.85 10.63
CA LEU A 115 21.90 0.46 10.00
C LEU A 115 22.16 0.36 8.50
N GLY A 116 23.07 -0.52 8.08
CA GLY A 116 23.32 -0.79 6.67
C GLY A 116 22.06 -1.24 5.93
N LYS A 117 21.27 -2.17 6.51
CA LYS A 117 19.98 -2.59 5.95
C LYS A 117 18.99 -1.44 5.81
N VAL A 118 18.91 -0.55 6.81
CA VAL A 118 18.04 0.65 6.75
C VAL A 118 18.48 1.56 5.60
N VAL A 119 19.77 1.88 5.48
CA VAL A 119 20.27 2.81 4.47
C VAL A 119 20.15 2.24 3.05
N SER A 120 20.40 0.92 2.89
CA SER A 120 20.30 0.23 1.59
C SER A 120 18.89 -0.15 1.18
N GLY A 121 17.87 0.08 2.02
CA GLY A 121 16.49 -0.32 1.74
C GLY A 121 16.23 -1.83 1.87
N GLN A 122 17.16 -2.59 2.46
CA GLN A 122 17.05 -4.04 2.66
C GLN A 122 16.33 -4.37 3.97
N LEU A 123 15.15 -3.80 4.13
CA LEU A 123 14.25 -4.06 5.24
C LEU A 123 13.16 -5.07 4.84
N TRP A 124 12.27 -5.40 5.76
CA TRP A 124 11.11 -6.24 5.46
C TRP A 124 10.29 -5.66 4.30
N ASP A 125 9.78 -6.54 3.45
CA ASP A 125 9.21 -6.22 2.13
C ASP A 125 8.19 -5.08 2.12
N HIS A 126 7.42 -4.87 3.20
CA HIS A 126 6.46 -3.76 3.25
C HIS A 126 7.13 -2.38 3.41
N MET A 127 8.38 -2.30 3.87
CA MET A 127 9.05 -1.01 4.17
C MET A 127 9.41 -0.21 2.92
N TRP A 128 9.45 -0.83 1.72
CA TRP A 128 9.69 -0.11 0.47
C TRP A 128 8.74 1.08 0.28
N PHE A 129 7.49 0.95 0.74
CA PHE A 129 6.49 2.01 0.64
C PHE A 129 6.91 3.28 1.40
N VAL A 130 7.61 3.16 2.53
CA VAL A 130 8.08 4.31 3.31
C VAL A 130 9.12 5.10 2.50
N TYR A 131 10.07 4.42 1.83
CA TYR A 131 11.06 5.06 0.95
C TYR A 131 10.38 5.77 -0.22
N THR A 132 9.41 5.11 -0.84
CA THR A 132 8.63 5.69 -1.94
C THR A 132 7.87 6.94 -1.50
N VAL A 133 7.26 6.92 -0.32
CA VAL A 133 6.54 8.08 0.23
C VAL A 133 7.51 9.23 0.52
N ILE A 134 8.71 8.96 1.04
CA ILE A 134 9.76 9.99 1.20
C ILE A 134 10.05 10.66 -0.15
N GLY A 135 10.29 9.86 -1.20
CA GLY A 135 10.52 10.36 -2.55
C GLY A 135 9.38 11.24 -3.07
N ILE A 136 8.13 10.81 -2.86
CA ILE A 136 6.94 11.61 -3.23
C ILE A 136 6.93 12.94 -2.47
N TYR A 137 7.15 12.94 -1.16
CA TYR A 137 7.08 14.17 -0.36
C TYR A 137 8.19 15.17 -0.71
N LEU A 138 9.35 14.72 -1.18
CA LEU A 138 10.42 15.60 -1.67
C LEU A 138 10.01 16.39 -2.92
N VAL A 139 9.22 15.77 -3.82
CA VAL A 139 8.76 16.42 -5.06
C VAL A 139 7.32 16.94 -4.96
N LEU A 140 6.64 16.73 -3.84
CA LEU A 140 5.23 17.05 -3.65
C LEU A 140 4.89 18.55 -3.85
N PRO A 141 5.74 19.54 -3.47
CA PRO A 141 5.47 20.93 -3.77
C PRO A 141 5.40 21.21 -5.27
N VAL A 142 6.27 20.57 -6.07
CA VAL A 142 6.25 20.68 -7.54
C VAL A 142 4.99 20.03 -8.09
N ILE A 143 4.65 18.82 -7.63
CA ILE A 143 3.41 18.15 -8.01
C ILE A 143 2.21 19.03 -7.68
N HIS A 144 2.17 19.66 -6.51
CA HIS A 144 1.09 20.54 -6.12
C HIS A 144 0.94 21.73 -7.07
N CYS A 145 2.04 22.35 -7.53
CA CYS A 145 1.98 23.43 -8.52
C CYS A 145 1.33 22.96 -9.83
N PHE A 146 1.68 21.78 -10.32
CA PHE A 146 1.01 21.19 -11.50
C PHE A 146 -0.46 20.88 -11.25
N LEU A 147 -0.80 20.36 -10.08
CA LEU A 147 -2.17 20.05 -9.71
C LEU A 147 -3.06 21.31 -9.51
N GLN A 148 -2.49 22.50 -9.43
CA GLN A 148 -3.25 23.77 -9.43
C GLN A 148 -3.57 24.27 -10.84
N GLN A 149 -2.97 23.73 -11.90
CA GLN A 149 -3.26 24.08 -13.29
C GLN A 149 -4.70 23.71 -13.69
N ASP A 150 -5.09 24.07 -14.89
CA ASP A 150 -6.38 23.70 -15.47
C ASP A 150 -6.52 22.17 -15.62
N ILE A 151 -7.78 21.72 -15.68
CA ILE A 151 -8.07 20.29 -15.69
C ILE A 151 -7.54 19.57 -16.94
N LYS A 152 -7.46 20.27 -18.09
CA LYS A 152 -6.93 19.67 -19.33
C LYS A 152 -5.45 19.37 -19.19
N SER A 153 -4.68 20.32 -18.65
CA SER A 153 -3.25 20.15 -18.36
C SER A 153 -3.00 18.98 -17.41
N ILE A 154 -3.80 18.86 -16.34
CA ILE A 154 -3.67 17.75 -15.37
C ILE A 154 -3.99 16.42 -16.03
N ILE A 155 -5.06 16.32 -16.81
CA ILE A 155 -5.42 15.09 -17.55
C ILE A 155 -4.31 14.73 -18.52
N THR A 156 -3.79 15.70 -19.30
CA THR A 156 -2.69 15.46 -20.25
C THR A 156 -1.47 14.87 -19.55
N ILE A 157 -0.99 15.48 -18.45
CA ILE A 157 0.15 14.96 -17.68
C ILE A 157 -0.15 13.58 -17.11
N THR A 158 -1.35 13.36 -16.56
CA THR A 158 -1.76 12.05 -16.03
C THR A 158 -1.75 10.99 -17.12
N THR A 159 -2.24 11.31 -18.32
CA THR A 159 -2.25 10.40 -19.47
C THR A 159 -0.83 10.10 -19.95
N LEU A 160 0.04 11.09 -20.05
CA LEU A 160 1.43 10.91 -20.42
C LEU A 160 2.15 10.03 -19.39
N LEU A 161 1.95 10.27 -18.08
CA LEU A 161 2.50 9.42 -17.04
C LEU A 161 2.00 7.97 -17.16
N PHE A 162 0.71 7.75 -17.45
CA PHE A 162 0.20 6.40 -17.69
C PHE A 162 0.89 5.73 -18.88
N ILE A 163 0.99 6.43 -20.01
CA ILE A 163 1.60 5.89 -21.22
C ILE A 163 3.06 5.53 -20.96
N PHE A 164 3.85 6.46 -20.42
CA PHE A 164 5.29 6.29 -20.32
C PHE A 164 5.74 5.43 -19.13
N THR A 165 5.01 5.41 -18.02
CA THR A 165 5.45 4.69 -16.82
C THR A 165 4.72 3.37 -16.58
N ILE A 166 3.64 3.12 -17.32
CA ILE A 166 2.82 1.91 -17.16
C ILE A 166 2.64 1.18 -18.49
N LEU A 167 2.10 1.85 -19.52
CA LEU A 167 1.74 1.20 -20.77
C LEU A 167 3.00 0.80 -21.58
N ILE A 168 3.95 1.71 -21.79
CA ILE A 168 5.18 1.41 -22.54
C ILE A 168 6.00 0.31 -21.83
N PRO A 169 6.30 0.36 -20.52
CA PRO A 169 6.98 -0.74 -19.83
C PRO A 169 6.23 -2.09 -19.90
N TYR A 170 4.89 -2.06 -19.93
CA TYR A 170 4.09 -3.25 -20.12
C TYR A 170 4.25 -3.81 -21.54
N LEU A 171 4.19 -2.96 -22.57
CA LEU A 171 4.32 -3.35 -23.98
C LEU A 171 5.77 -3.77 -24.31
N ASP A 172 6.77 -3.20 -23.64
CA ASP A 172 8.18 -3.52 -23.83
C ASP A 172 8.49 -5.01 -23.64
N LYS A 173 7.70 -5.71 -22.81
CA LYS A 173 7.80 -7.16 -22.63
C LYS A 173 7.52 -7.95 -23.93
N TRP A 174 6.79 -7.37 -24.87
CA TRP A 174 6.35 -8.01 -26.10
C TRP A 174 7.05 -7.47 -27.33
N ILE A 175 7.32 -6.15 -27.36
CA ILE A 175 7.78 -5.42 -28.56
C ILE A 175 9.25 -5.04 -28.44
N HIS A 176 9.87 -5.21 -27.25
CA HIS A 176 11.27 -4.89 -26.97
C HIS A 176 11.67 -3.46 -27.40
N ILE A 177 10.86 -2.47 -27.01
CA ILE A 177 11.07 -1.06 -27.36
C ILE A 177 12.36 -0.50 -26.71
N GLY A 178 12.74 -1.03 -25.53
CA GLY A 178 13.95 -0.63 -24.80
C GLY A 178 13.90 0.76 -24.18
N ILE A 179 12.75 1.44 -24.21
CA ILE A 179 12.59 2.77 -23.63
C ILE A 179 12.35 2.62 -22.12
N ARG A 180 13.28 3.15 -21.33
CA ARG A 180 13.13 3.24 -19.87
C ARG A 180 12.98 4.69 -19.45
N PHE A 181 11.91 4.97 -18.73
CA PHE A 181 11.71 6.26 -18.10
C PHE A 181 12.26 6.23 -16.68
N PRO A 182 12.89 7.33 -16.20
CA PRO A 182 13.47 7.39 -14.87
C PRO A 182 12.43 7.49 -13.74
N PHE A 183 11.13 7.56 -14.07
CA PHE A 183 10.06 7.70 -13.10
C PHE A 183 9.28 6.40 -12.99
N GLU A 184 9.05 5.97 -11.75
CA GLU A 184 8.14 4.85 -11.48
C GLU A 184 6.67 5.28 -11.63
N GLY A 185 5.79 4.32 -11.92
CA GLY A 185 4.36 4.54 -12.12
C GLY A 185 3.58 5.11 -10.91
N VAL A 186 4.26 5.31 -9.79
CA VAL A 186 3.67 5.91 -8.58
C VAL A 186 3.17 7.34 -8.84
N LEU A 187 3.89 8.13 -9.62
CA LEU A 187 3.50 9.50 -9.95
C LEU A 187 2.17 9.53 -10.72
N PHE A 188 1.93 8.55 -11.60
CA PHE A 188 0.64 8.42 -12.27
C PHE A 188 -0.51 8.38 -11.27
N TYR A 189 -0.43 7.57 -10.22
CA TYR A 189 -1.49 7.47 -9.22
C TYR A 189 -1.69 8.76 -8.44
N VAL A 190 -0.62 9.48 -8.12
CA VAL A 190 -0.70 10.78 -7.44
C VAL A 190 -1.40 11.81 -8.34
N PHE A 191 -1.01 11.90 -9.61
CA PHE A 191 -1.65 12.83 -10.57
C PHE A 191 -3.11 12.44 -10.86
N PHE A 192 -3.41 11.14 -10.99
CA PHE A 192 -4.78 10.66 -11.12
C PHE A 192 -5.65 11.08 -9.93
N GLY A 193 -5.17 10.91 -8.71
CA GLY A 193 -5.86 11.38 -7.50
C GLY A 193 -6.11 12.89 -7.53
N GLY A 194 -5.14 13.66 -7.98
CA GLY A 194 -5.25 15.11 -8.17
C GLY A 194 -6.29 15.51 -9.22
N ALA A 195 -6.33 14.80 -10.35
CA ALA A 195 -7.36 15.01 -11.38
C ALA A 195 -8.77 14.74 -10.83
N VAL A 196 -8.95 13.62 -10.13
CA VAL A 196 -10.23 13.25 -9.50
C VAL A 196 -10.69 14.29 -8.47
N ALA A 197 -9.77 14.97 -7.80
CA ALA A 197 -10.10 16.02 -6.83
C ALA A 197 -10.79 17.24 -7.48
N LYS A 198 -10.54 17.47 -8.77
CA LYS A 198 -11.09 18.60 -9.55
C LYS A 198 -12.29 18.21 -10.42
N ILE A 199 -12.53 16.93 -10.65
CA ILE A 199 -13.65 16.46 -11.47
C ILE A 199 -14.85 16.19 -10.57
N ASN A 200 -16.00 16.75 -10.93
CA ASN A 200 -17.28 16.37 -10.34
C ASN A 200 -17.75 15.06 -10.96
N THR A 201 -17.56 13.96 -10.25
CA THR A 201 -18.05 12.65 -10.69
C THR A 201 -19.57 12.59 -10.54
N LYS A 202 -20.27 12.18 -11.61
CA LYS A 202 -21.73 12.02 -11.58
C LYS A 202 -22.08 10.68 -10.91
N LYS A 203 -23.08 10.67 -10.04
CA LYS A 203 -23.55 9.48 -9.31
C LYS A 203 -23.85 8.26 -10.21
N ASN A 204 -24.28 8.51 -11.45
CA ASN A 204 -24.60 7.45 -12.41
C ASN A 204 -23.36 6.69 -12.95
N TRP A 205 -22.17 7.25 -12.80
CA TRP A 205 -20.92 6.62 -13.29
C TRP A 205 -20.50 5.40 -12.44
N ARG A 206 -21.06 5.23 -11.27
CA ARG A 206 -20.79 4.05 -10.42
C ARG A 206 -21.03 2.71 -11.14
N TYR A 207 -22.04 2.65 -12.02
CA TYR A 207 -22.31 1.43 -12.81
C TYR A 207 -21.20 1.15 -13.82
N ILE A 208 -20.65 2.21 -14.44
CA ILE A 208 -19.51 2.11 -15.36
C ILE A 208 -18.27 1.63 -14.59
N TYR A 209 -17.99 2.22 -13.44
CA TYR A 209 -16.86 1.79 -12.59
C TYR A 209 -17.00 0.34 -12.15
N SER A 210 -18.19 -0.09 -11.77
CA SER A 210 -18.47 -1.47 -11.39
C SER A 210 -18.30 -2.43 -12.58
N LEU A 211 -18.75 -2.04 -13.76
CA LEU A 211 -18.57 -2.84 -14.98
C LEU A 211 -17.08 -3.00 -15.33
N ILE A 212 -16.32 -1.90 -15.33
CA ILE A 212 -14.88 -1.96 -15.62
C ILE A 212 -14.18 -2.84 -14.58
N LEU A 213 -14.55 -2.72 -13.30
CA LEU A 213 -13.99 -3.57 -12.25
C LEU A 213 -14.29 -5.05 -12.48
N ALA A 214 -15.54 -5.39 -12.85
CA ALA A 214 -15.92 -6.76 -13.17
C ALA A 214 -15.12 -7.31 -14.37
N LEU A 215 -14.94 -6.52 -15.43
CA LEU A 215 -14.12 -6.89 -16.59
C LEU A 215 -12.64 -7.10 -16.19
N CYS A 216 -12.09 -6.23 -15.35
CA CYS A 216 -10.73 -6.41 -14.83
C CYS A 216 -10.60 -7.70 -14.02
N MET A 217 -11.59 -8.02 -13.17
CA MET A 217 -11.61 -9.27 -12.40
C MET A 217 -11.65 -10.50 -13.31
N VAL A 218 -12.54 -10.50 -14.31
CA VAL A 218 -12.61 -11.59 -15.30
C VAL A 218 -11.28 -11.75 -16.03
N TYR A 219 -10.68 -10.66 -16.49
CA TYR A 219 -9.38 -10.70 -17.14
C TYR A 219 -8.29 -11.30 -16.24
N MET A 220 -8.23 -10.89 -14.97
CA MET A 220 -7.23 -11.40 -14.03
C MET A 220 -7.38 -12.88 -13.76
N VAL A 221 -8.62 -13.39 -13.67
CA VAL A 221 -8.87 -14.82 -13.43
C VAL A 221 -8.48 -15.68 -14.64
N PHE A 222 -8.83 -15.25 -15.85
CA PHE A 222 -8.71 -16.10 -17.04
C PHE A 222 -7.45 -15.88 -17.85
N PHE A 223 -6.85 -14.70 -17.80
CA PHE A 223 -5.76 -14.31 -18.71
C PHE A 223 -4.47 -13.91 -18.01
N LEU A 224 -4.52 -13.49 -16.73
CA LEU A 224 -3.31 -13.10 -16.04
C LEU A 224 -2.60 -14.35 -15.49
N LYS A 225 -1.45 -14.69 -16.06
CA LYS A 225 -0.58 -15.73 -15.50
C LYS A 225 0.09 -15.24 -14.23
N ILE A 226 0.27 -16.14 -13.27
CA ILE A 226 0.84 -15.87 -11.95
C ILE A 226 2.25 -15.29 -12.05
N ASP A 227 3.01 -15.63 -13.09
CA ASP A 227 4.38 -15.14 -13.33
C ASP A 227 4.51 -13.61 -13.51
N ASN A 228 3.39 -12.91 -13.75
CA ASN A 228 3.36 -11.44 -13.92
C ASN A 228 2.91 -10.69 -12.65
N TRP A 229 2.86 -11.36 -11.54
CA TRP A 229 2.27 -10.86 -10.29
C TRP A 229 3.07 -9.75 -9.58
N GLU A 230 4.36 -9.61 -9.88
CA GLU A 230 5.26 -8.69 -9.15
C GLU A 230 5.00 -7.20 -9.43
N ASN A 231 4.24 -6.87 -10.47
CA ASN A 231 4.14 -5.49 -10.90
C ASN A 231 2.81 -4.85 -10.54
N ILE A 232 2.79 -4.03 -9.46
CA ILE A 232 1.65 -3.18 -9.10
C ILE A 232 1.28 -2.16 -10.19
N PHE A 233 2.14 -1.97 -11.18
CA PHE A 233 1.97 -1.09 -12.34
C PHE A 233 1.43 -1.82 -13.58
N HIS A 234 0.90 -3.04 -13.43
CA HIS A 234 0.19 -3.70 -14.52
C HIS A 234 -1.04 -2.88 -14.93
N PRO A 235 -1.30 -2.62 -16.24
CA PRO A 235 -2.40 -1.74 -16.68
C PRO A 235 -3.77 -2.11 -16.09
N VAL A 236 -4.09 -3.41 -16.01
CA VAL A 236 -5.35 -3.88 -15.40
C VAL A 236 -5.40 -3.58 -13.90
N GLY A 237 -4.29 -3.76 -13.17
CA GLY A 237 -4.19 -3.39 -11.76
C GLY A 237 -4.38 -1.88 -11.56
N CYS A 238 -3.85 -1.06 -12.46
CA CYS A 238 -4.07 0.39 -12.46
C CYS A 238 -5.58 0.71 -12.64
N LEU A 239 -6.23 0.10 -13.61
CA LEU A 239 -7.67 0.29 -13.84
C LEU A 239 -8.49 -0.14 -12.62
N MET A 240 -8.13 -1.25 -11.97
CA MET A 240 -8.78 -1.67 -10.72
C MET A 240 -8.63 -0.64 -9.61
N SER A 241 -7.41 -0.18 -9.35
CA SER A 241 -7.13 0.82 -8.32
C SER A 241 -7.91 2.13 -8.54
N MET A 242 -7.92 2.60 -9.79
CA MET A 242 -8.67 3.80 -10.20
C MET A 242 -10.16 3.64 -9.96
N ASN A 243 -10.77 2.56 -10.47
CA ASN A 243 -12.21 2.34 -10.39
C ASN A 243 -12.68 2.07 -8.95
N LEU A 244 -11.91 1.33 -8.16
CA LEU A 244 -12.21 1.12 -6.74
C LEU A 244 -12.15 2.42 -5.94
N PHE A 245 -11.15 3.26 -6.19
CA PHE A 245 -11.10 4.58 -5.55
C PHE A 245 -12.30 5.45 -5.92
N LEU A 246 -12.68 5.48 -7.20
CA LEU A 246 -13.84 6.25 -7.68
C LEU A 246 -15.15 5.73 -7.08
N LEU A 247 -15.36 4.42 -7.03
CA LEU A 247 -16.53 3.80 -6.40
C LEU A 247 -16.64 4.17 -4.91
N TRP A 248 -15.55 4.00 -4.18
CA TRP A 248 -15.56 4.22 -2.74
C TRP A 248 -15.63 5.70 -2.35
N LYS A 249 -15.05 6.59 -3.14
CA LYS A 249 -15.16 8.02 -2.93
C LYS A 249 -16.62 8.48 -2.93
N GLU A 250 -17.49 7.82 -3.72
CA GLU A 250 -18.91 8.18 -3.85
C GLU A 250 -19.80 7.53 -2.78
N ILE A 251 -19.27 6.66 -1.94
CA ILE A 251 -20.01 6.08 -0.83
C ILE A 251 -20.28 7.17 0.21
N TYR A 252 -21.56 7.38 0.52
CA TYR A 252 -21.94 8.25 1.64
C TYR A 252 -21.59 7.57 2.97
N VAL A 253 -20.74 8.20 3.75
CA VAL A 253 -20.31 7.70 5.06
C VAL A 253 -20.68 8.71 6.12
N LYS A 254 -21.46 8.27 7.11
CA LYS A 254 -21.79 9.11 8.27
C LYS A 254 -20.55 9.36 9.13
N PRO A 255 -20.40 10.57 9.68
CA PRO A 255 -19.37 10.86 10.67
C PRO A 255 -19.45 9.89 11.85
N SER A 256 -18.32 9.27 12.20
CA SER A 256 -18.23 8.36 13.34
C SER A 256 -16.88 8.53 14.03
N LYS A 257 -16.88 8.59 15.37
CA LYS A 257 -15.64 8.61 16.17
C LYS A 257 -14.81 7.34 15.93
N VAL A 258 -15.47 6.19 15.78
CA VAL A 258 -14.81 4.92 15.51
C VAL A 258 -14.07 4.96 14.17
N LEU A 259 -14.75 5.41 13.09
CA LEU A 259 -14.16 5.57 11.77
C LEU A 259 -12.91 6.48 11.81
N LEU A 260 -13.02 7.61 12.48
CA LEU A 260 -11.91 8.57 12.61
C LEU A 260 -10.73 7.98 13.37
N THR A 261 -11.01 7.25 14.47
CA THR A 261 -9.98 6.58 15.25
C THR A 261 -9.28 5.51 14.41
N LEU A 262 -10.01 4.61 13.77
CA LEU A 262 -9.44 3.53 12.95
C LEU A 262 -8.64 4.09 11.76
N SER A 263 -9.17 5.09 11.05
CA SER A 263 -8.44 5.77 9.97
C SER A 263 -7.13 6.40 10.47
N GLY A 264 -7.18 7.02 11.66
CA GLY A 264 -5.99 7.59 12.29
C GLY A 264 -4.95 6.55 12.73
N LEU A 265 -5.35 5.29 12.94
CA LEU A 265 -4.45 4.19 13.33
C LEU A 265 -3.88 3.44 12.11
N SER A 266 -4.48 3.57 10.93
CA SER A 266 -4.16 2.73 9.75
C SER A 266 -2.68 2.79 9.35
N TRP A 267 -2.01 3.95 9.47
CA TRP A 267 -0.58 4.07 9.23
C TRP A 267 0.25 3.20 10.19
N GLY A 268 -0.02 3.29 11.49
CA GLY A 268 0.69 2.49 12.48
C GLY A 268 0.43 0.99 12.32
N VAL A 269 -0.81 0.61 11.98
CA VAL A 269 -1.16 -0.79 11.67
C VAL A 269 -0.37 -1.29 10.47
N TYR A 270 -0.26 -0.48 9.40
CA TYR A 270 0.58 -0.79 8.27
C TYR A 270 2.04 -1.07 8.68
N LEU A 271 2.59 -0.29 9.59
CA LEU A 271 3.97 -0.47 10.05
C LEU A 271 4.16 -1.74 10.89
N ILE A 272 3.22 -2.06 11.79
CA ILE A 272 3.47 -3.05 12.84
C ILE A 272 2.91 -4.46 12.56
N HIS A 273 1.93 -4.60 11.64
CA HIS A 273 1.29 -5.90 11.40
C HIS A 273 2.26 -7.01 11.00
N PRO A 274 3.36 -6.78 10.21
CA PRO A 274 4.27 -7.86 9.86
C PRO A 274 5.06 -8.39 11.07
N PHE A 275 5.23 -7.57 12.10
CA PHE A 275 5.82 -8.03 13.35
C PHE A 275 4.99 -9.17 13.97
N PHE A 276 3.68 -8.95 14.13
CA PHE A 276 2.80 -9.97 14.69
C PHE A 276 2.70 -11.21 13.81
N ILE A 277 2.67 -11.04 12.47
CA ILE A 277 2.70 -12.15 11.53
C ILE A 277 3.97 -13.00 11.73
N ASN A 278 5.15 -12.36 11.75
CA ASN A 278 6.42 -13.07 11.90
C ASN A 278 6.56 -13.73 13.28
N VAL A 279 6.13 -13.08 14.35
CA VAL A 279 6.10 -13.67 15.70
C VAL A 279 5.23 -14.93 15.73
N ALA A 280 4.04 -14.85 15.12
CA ALA A 280 3.11 -15.98 15.08
C ALA A 280 3.66 -17.16 14.25
N VAL A 281 4.15 -16.90 13.04
CA VAL A 281 4.55 -17.96 12.11
C VAL A 281 5.97 -18.45 12.38
N LYS A 282 6.94 -17.56 12.57
CA LYS A 282 8.34 -17.94 12.81
C LYS A 282 8.62 -18.23 14.28
N GLY A 283 7.99 -17.49 15.21
CA GLY A 283 8.16 -17.67 16.64
C GLY A 283 7.36 -18.84 17.17
N PHE A 284 6.04 -18.81 17.01
CA PHE A 284 5.14 -19.86 17.51
C PHE A 284 4.87 -21.00 16.52
N ARG A 285 5.44 -20.93 15.30
CA ARG A 285 5.28 -21.94 14.23
C ARG A 285 3.82 -22.28 13.94
N ILE A 286 2.94 -21.27 13.95
CA ILE A 286 1.51 -21.45 13.66
C ILE A 286 1.35 -21.97 12.23
N ASN A 287 0.68 -23.11 12.09
CA ASN A 287 0.36 -23.68 10.79
C ASN A 287 -1.01 -23.20 10.31
N LEU A 288 -1.03 -22.53 9.16
CA LEU A 288 -2.25 -22.00 8.52
C LEU A 288 -2.79 -22.91 7.42
N VAL A 289 -2.07 -23.99 7.08
CA VAL A 289 -2.39 -24.91 5.98
C VAL A 289 -2.93 -26.23 6.51
N GLY A 290 -3.65 -26.98 5.65
CA GLY A 290 -4.29 -28.27 5.96
C GLY A 290 -5.80 -28.15 6.02
N SER A 291 -6.47 -28.98 6.83
CA SER A 291 -7.92 -28.89 6.99
C SER A 291 -8.33 -27.49 7.48
N LEU A 292 -9.38 -26.91 6.84
CA LEU A 292 -9.94 -25.59 7.15
C LEU A 292 -8.95 -24.40 6.95
N SER A 293 -8.03 -24.51 5.99
CA SER A 293 -7.01 -23.45 5.73
C SER A 293 -7.64 -22.05 5.61
N TRP A 294 -8.73 -21.89 4.88
CA TRP A 294 -9.40 -20.59 4.72
C TRP A 294 -9.92 -20.03 6.04
N LEU A 295 -10.49 -20.89 6.89
CA LEU A 295 -10.94 -20.47 8.22
C LEU A 295 -9.77 -20.08 9.12
N LYS A 296 -8.67 -20.85 9.08
CA LYS A 296 -7.44 -20.53 9.81
C LYS A 296 -6.88 -19.17 9.39
N ILE A 297 -6.80 -18.91 8.07
CA ILE A 297 -6.34 -17.61 7.54
C ILE A 297 -7.28 -16.48 7.99
N LEU A 298 -8.59 -16.69 7.95
CA LEU A 298 -9.56 -15.68 8.40
C LEU A 298 -9.40 -15.36 9.89
N ILE A 299 -9.31 -16.38 10.75
CA ILE A 299 -9.08 -16.20 12.20
C ILE A 299 -7.74 -15.51 12.43
N PHE A 300 -6.70 -15.93 11.74
CA PHE A 300 -5.36 -15.34 11.82
C PHE A 300 -5.40 -13.86 11.42
N PHE A 301 -6.01 -13.52 10.28
CA PHE A 301 -6.20 -12.14 9.84
C PHE A 301 -6.94 -11.28 10.88
N CYS A 302 -8.03 -11.78 11.44
CA CYS A 302 -8.78 -11.08 12.48
C CYS A 302 -7.91 -10.84 13.72
N THR A 303 -7.17 -11.85 14.16
CA THR A 303 -6.27 -11.77 15.33
C THR A 303 -5.14 -10.77 15.08
N ILE A 304 -4.43 -10.86 13.94
CA ILE A 304 -3.35 -9.93 13.58
C ILE A 304 -3.89 -8.49 13.48
N SER A 305 -5.06 -8.31 12.87
CA SER A 305 -5.69 -6.99 12.76
C SER A 305 -6.00 -6.41 14.15
N LEU A 306 -6.65 -7.17 15.02
CA LEU A 306 -6.99 -6.74 16.38
C LEU A 306 -5.75 -6.39 17.20
N LEU A 307 -4.72 -7.26 17.16
CA LEU A 307 -3.45 -7.00 17.85
C LEU A 307 -2.77 -5.73 17.32
N SER A 308 -2.74 -5.55 16.00
CA SER A 308 -2.11 -4.37 15.38
C SER A 308 -2.85 -3.08 15.73
N PHE A 309 -4.18 -3.04 15.57
CA PHE A 309 -4.97 -1.87 15.94
C PHE A 309 -4.90 -1.56 17.44
N GLY A 310 -4.99 -2.58 18.29
CA GLY A 310 -4.89 -2.44 19.75
C GLY A 310 -3.53 -1.89 20.17
N THR A 311 -2.45 -2.45 19.63
CA THR A 311 -1.08 -1.99 19.95
C THR A 311 -0.86 -0.55 19.49
N VAL A 312 -1.24 -0.20 18.26
CA VAL A 312 -1.09 1.18 17.76
C VAL A 312 -1.93 2.15 18.58
N TYR A 313 -3.13 1.75 18.98
CA TYR A 313 -3.98 2.58 19.85
C TYR A 313 -3.31 2.88 21.20
N ILE A 314 -2.60 1.89 21.78
CA ILE A 314 -1.83 2.06 23.02
C ILE A 314 -0.60 2.94 22.78
N LEU A 315 0.19 2.64 21.73
CA LEU A 315 1.40 3.39 21.39
C LEU A 315 1.13 4.88 21.15
N LYS A 316 0.00 5.20 20.52
CA LYS A 316 -0.42 6.61 20.34
C LYS A 316 -0.72 7.37 21.64
N LYS A 317 -0.90 6.70 22.76
CA LYS A 317 -1.04 7.34 24.06
C LYS A 317 0.30 7.68 24.71
N ILE A 318 1.40 7.08 24.22
CA ILE A 318 2.75 7.30 24.75
C ILE A 318 3.36 8.53 24.07
N PRO A 319 3.68 9.63 24.81
CA PRO A 319 4.14 10.89 24.20
C PRO A 319 5.36 10.75 23.30
N MET A 320 6.32 9.90 23.65
CA MET A 320 7.59 9.72 22.92
C MET A 320 7.41 9.06 21.54
N VAL A 321 6.44 8.15 21.40
CA VAL A 321 6.29 7.35 20.19
C VAL A 321 5.03 7.66 19.37
N LYS A 322 4.11 8.47 19.93
CA LYS A 322 2.83 8.81 19.27
C LYS A 322 2.98 9.43 17.88
N GLN A 323 4.10 10.08 17.61
CA GLN A 323 4.36 10.75 16.33
C GLN A 323 4.83 9.79 15.22
N LEU A 324 5.25 8.59 15.59
CA LEU A 324 5.67 7.54 14.64
C LEU A 324 4.46 6.82 14.03
N PHE A 325 3.35 6.76 14.79
CA PHE A 325 2.15 5.98 14.49
C PHE A 325 0.89 6.87 14.20
#